data_6386228ea1094ea9e0d88de49be4d8db
#
_entry.id   6386228ea1094ea9e0d88de49be4d8db
#
_cell.length_a   1.000
_cell.length_b   1.000
_cell.length_c   1.000
_cell.angle_alpha   90.00
_cell.angle_beta   90.00
_cell.angle_gamma   90.00
#
_symmetry.space_group_name_H-M   'P 1'
#
loop_
_entity.id
_entity.type
_entity.pdbx_description
1 polymer ?
#
loop_
_entity_poly.entity_id
_entity_poly.type
_entity_poly.pdbx_seq_one_letter_code
_entity_poly.pdbx_strand_id
1 'polypeptide(L)'
;MKKLLFLTLVGLYSIVFPAKSYAQADISMATHWYNRANYNPASIARPDYIYLFSNIQKQWLGVAGSPTVFNVQASTLNYNMHSAFGISLVSDQLGLTKFINPMLTYAYRMSKNTDWSLSLGISAGVFSRSIDGSQFEAGTQTDPAMFSNLESTTLPDANFGLEYQSPHFVLGLSATHLFSIGKPDNLFLNSGHLYSYAIYKNTDAEMFNYNAGLQVINGGNLTIMEGNASLRFKHATGLKTGPREIFDIGLSYRSSNQLILLLGFNITSNLRIGYAYDQSFSVGYSANSTHEIMLEYRIPSKKASYCNCKNEGFWYF
;
A
#
# COMPACT_ATOMS: atom_id res chain seq x y z
N MET A 1 22.65 -9.37 -34.82
CA MET A 1 21.28 -9.43 -35.36
C MET A 1 20.19 -9.61 -34.27
N LYS A 2 20.24 -10.60 -33.38
CA LYS A 2 19.18 -10.81 -32.35
C LYS A 2 18.98 -9.62 -31.40
N LYS A 3 20.04 -8.92 -30.96
CA LYS A 3 19.95 -7.73 -30.10
C LYS A 3 19.35 -6.52 -30.82
N LEU A 4 19.64 -6.36 -32.12
CA LEU A 4 19.06 -5.27 -32.91
C LEU A 4 17.58 -5.50 -33.19
N LEU A 5 17.15 -6.74 -33.43
CA LEU A 5 15.76 -7.11 -33.60
C LEU A 5 14.95 -6.91 -32.31
N PHE A 6 15.55 -7.19 -31.16
CA PHE A 6 14.89 -6.94 -29.84
C PHE A 6 14.72 -5.46 -29.59
N LEU A 7 15.72 -4.62 -29.86
CA LEU A 7 15.62 -3.16 -29.70
C LEU A 7 14.62 -2.53 -30.68
N THR A 8 14.53 -3.03 -31.91
CA THR A 8 13.52 -2.55 -32.86
C THR A 8 12.11 -2.98 -32.48
N LEU A 9 11.91 -4.19 -31.91
CA LEU A 9 10.62 -4.64 -31.40
C LEU A 9 10.17 -3.82 -30.18
N VAL A 10 11.07 -3.50 -29.26
CA VAL A 10 10.80 -2.64 -28.11
C VAL A 10 10.48 -1.20 -28.56
N GLY A 11 11.21 -0.68 -29.55
CA GLY A 11 10.95 0.63 -30.13
C GLY A 11 9.61 0.72 -30.86
N LEU A 12 9.23 -0.31 -31.62
CA LEU A 12 7.93 -0.39 -32.29
C LEU A 12 6.77 -0.50 -31.27
N TYR A 13 6.96 -1.25 -30.21
CA TYR A 13 5.95 -1.36 -29.13
C TYR A 13 5.64 0.00 -28.49
N SER A 14 6.67 0.83 -28.29
CA SER A 14 6.52 2.18 -27.71
C SER A 14 5.79 3.17 -28.63
N ILE A 15 5.83 2.96 -29.96
CA ILE A 15 5.18 3.83 -30.94
C ILE A 15 3.69 3.47 -31.16
N VAL A 16 3.35 2.19 -30.99
CA VAL A 16 2.00 1.66 -31.26
C VAL A 16 1.01 1.94 -30.12
N PHE A 17 1.49 2.21 -28.90
CA PHE A 17 0.64 2.52 -27.74
C PHE A 17 0.85 3.96 -27.27
N PRO A 18 0.15 4.96 -27.85
CA PRO A 18 0.15 6.31 -27.29
C PRO A 18 -0.47 6.27 -25.88
N ALA A 19 0.33 6.62 -24.89
CA ALA A 19 -0.14 6.75 -23.51
C ALA A 19 -1.13 7.91 -23.44
N LYS A 20 -2.41 7.61 -23.35
CA LYS A 20 -3.42 8.60 -22.96
C LYS A 20 -3.22 8.83 -21.46
N SER A 21 -2.76 10.02 -21.09
CA SER A 21 -2.63 10.44 -19.69
C SER A 21 -4.01 10.79 -19.14
N TYR A 22 -4.52 9.99 -18.22
CA TYR A 22 -5.68 10.31 -17.40
C TYR A 22 -5.21 10.42 -15.94
N ALA A 23 -5.63 11.49 -15.26
CA ALA A 23 -5.05 11.94 -14.00
C ALA A 23 -5.71 11.37 -12.73
N GLN A 24 -6.25 10.15 -12.75
CA GLN A 24 -6.83 9.52 -11.57
C GLN A 24 -6.02 8.28 -11.19
N ALA A 25 -5.00 8.47 -10.36
CA ALA A 25 -4.32 7.39 -9.67
C ALA A 25 -4.98 7.15 -8.31
N ASP A 26 -5.00 5.89 -7.86
CA ASP A 26 -5.32 5.55 -6.47
C ASP A 26 -4.32 6.21 -5.51
N ILE A 27 -4.67 6.28 -4.22
CA ILE A 27 -3.77 6.79 -3.19
C ILE A 27 -2.51 5.94 -3.17
N SER A 28 -1.42 6.53 -3.59
CA SER A 28 -0.13 5.88 -3.60
C SER A 28 0.64 6.22 -2.32
N MET A 29 0.59 5.32 -1.34
CA MET A 29 1.38 5.42 -0.11
C MET A 29 2.72 4.72 -0.30
N ALA A 30 3.82 5.36 0.09
CA ALA A 30 5.15 4.75 0.06
C ALA A 30 5.29 3.64 1.12
N THR A 31 4.56 3.78 2.23
CA THR A 31 4.51 2.79 3.32
C THR A 31 3.79 1.49 2.97
N HIS A 32 3.26 1.34 1.73
CA HIS A 32 2.70 0.08 1.25
C HIS A 32 3.73 -1.08 1.27
N TRP A 33 5.01 -0.81 1.13
CA TRP A 33 6.08 -1.78 1.32
C TRP A 33 6.16 -2.31 2.76
N TYR A 34 5.65 -1.57 3.74
CA TYR A 34 5.54 -1.99 5.12
C TYR A 34 4.21 -2.68 5.43
N ASN A 35 3.13 -2.34 4.71
CA ASN A 35 1.81 -2.92 4.94
C ASN A 35 1.03 -3.10 3.63
N ARG A 36 1.09 -4.31 3.07
CA ARG A 36 0.38 -4.68 1.84
C ARG A 36 -1.14 -4.76 2.00
N ALA A 37 -1.65 -4.80 3.23
CA ALA A 37 -3.09 -4.78 3.49
C ALA A 37 -3.78 -3.49 3.01
N ASN A 38 -3.01 -2.46 2.68
CA ASN A 38 -3.53 -1.23 2.07
C ASN A 38 -4.18 -1.47 0.70
N TYR A 39 -3.72 -2.48 -0.05
CA TYR A 39 -4.18 -2.74 -1.41
C TYR A 39 -4.46 -4.23 -1.70
N ASN A 40 -4.03 -5.15 -0.81
CA ASN A 40 -4.31 -6.58 -0.96
C ASN A 40 -4.97 -7.16 0.30
N PRO A 41 -6.27 -7.46 0.26
CA PRO A 41 -6.99 -8.01 1.40
C PRO A 41 -6.48 -9.39 1.86
N ALA A 42 -5.83 -10.17 0.99
CA ALA A 42 -5.27 -11.46 1.37
C ALA A 42 -4.10 -11.34 2.36
N SER A 43 -3.40 -10.20 2.34
CA SER A 43 -2.21 -9.97 3.16
C SER A 43 -2.50 -9.75 4.66
N ILE A 44 -3.77 -9.62 5.07
CA ILE A 44 -4.14 -9.56 6.49
C ILE A 44 -3.97 -10.89 7.21
N ALA A 45 -3.82 -12.00 6.48
CA ALA A 45 -3.69 -13.35 7.03
C ALA A 45 -2.30 -13.60 7.64
N ARG A 46 -1.85 -12.68 8.49
CA ARG A 46 -0.57 -12.70 9.21
C ARG A 46 -0.73 -13.43 10.53
N PRO A 47 0.17 -14.40 10.85
CA PRO A 47 0.09 -15.18 12.08
C PRO A 47 0.55 -14.41 13.31
N ASP A 48 0.33 -15.02 14.47
CA ASP A 48 0.92 -14.77 15.78
C ASP A 48 0.50 -13.51 16.53
N TYR A 49 -0.04 -12.51 15.85
CA TYR A 49 -0.36 -11.23 16.47
C TYR A 49 -1.72 -10.69 16.03
N ILE A 50 -2.27 -9.81 16.84
CA ILE A 50 -3.19 -8.80 16.38
C ILE A 50 -2.34 -7.62 15.89
N TYR A 51 -2.51 -7.23 14.64
CA TYR A 51 -1.77 -6.14 14.01
C TYR A 51 -2.62 -4.88 14.00
N LEU A 52 -2.08 -3.80 14.56
CA LEU A 52 -2.62 -2.46 14.47
C LEU A 52 -1.67 -1.63 13.63
N PHE A 53 -2.17 -1.00 12.60
CA PHE A 53 -1.38 -0.18 11.70
C PHE A 53 -2.06 1.15 11.49
N SER A 54 -1.30 2.23 11.52
CA SER A 54 -1.77 3.54 11.08
C SER A 54 -0.69 4.24 10.28
N ASN A 55 -1.11 5.06 9.33
CA ASN A 55 -0.20 5.94 8.64
C ASN A 55 -0.89 7.27 8.31
N ILE A 56 -0.10 8.32 8.26
CA ILE A 56 -0.47 9.63 7.77
C ILE A 56 0.50 10.07 6.69
N GLN A 57 -0.04 10.51 5.56
CA GLN A 57 0.72 11.04 4.44
C GLN A 57 0.33 12.49 4.21
N LYS A 58 1.31 13.36 4.04
CA LYS A 58 1.15 14.73 3.58
C LYS A 58 1.92 14.92 2.28
N GLN A 59 1.19 15.12 1.19
CA GLN A 59 1.78 15.37 -0.13
C GLN A 59 2.05 16.87 -0.30
N TRP A 60 3.03 17.20 -1.13
CA TRP A 60 3.36 18.58 -1.53
C TRP A 60 3.44 19.54 -0.35
N LEU A 61 4.33 19.25 0.59
CA LEU A 61 4.49 20.03 1.81
C LEU A 61 4.73 21.52 1.47
N GLY A 62 3.95 22.41 2.09
CA GLY A 62 4.01 23.86 1.84
C GLY A 62 2.98 24.36 0.83
N VAL A 63 2.22 23.49 0.16
CA VAL A 63 1.11 23.88 -0.73
C VAL A 63 -0.20 23.88 0.04
N ALA A 64 -0.93 25.00 0.00
CA ALA A 64 -2.27 25.09 0.60
C ALA A 64 -3.24 24.11 -0.09
N GLY A 65 -4.07 23.40 0.69
CA GLY A 65 -5.01 22.41 0.16
C GLY A 65 -4.38 21.12 -0.37
N SER A 66 -3.08 20.92 -0.16
CA SER A 66 -2.39 19.70 -0.61
C SER A 66 -2.95 18.43 0.05
N PRO A 67 -2.89 17.26 -0.64
CA PRO A 67 -3.49 16.02 -0.16
C PRO A 67 -2.97 15.61 1.21
N THR A 68 -3.90 15.15 2.05
CA THR A 68 -3.58 14.55 3.35
C THR A 68 -4.35 13.25 3.47
N VAL A 69 -3.61 12.14 3.56
CA VAL A 69 -4.19 10.80 3.70
C VAL A 69 -3.97 10.31 5.12
N PHE A 70 -5.01 9.77 5.72
CA PHE A 70 -4.96 9.04 6.97
C PHE A 70 -5.49 7.64 6.76
N ASN A 71 -4.77 6.64 7.27
CA ASN A 71 -5.18 5.25 7.20
C ASN A 71 -4.97 4.59 8.56
N VAL A 72 -5.96 3.81 8.98
CA VAL A 72 -5.88 2.97 10.18
C VAL A 72 -6.44 1.60 9.87
N GLN A 73 -5.77 0.56 10.38
CA GLN A 73 -6.14 -0.83 10.15
C GLN A 73 -5.92 -1.66 11.41
N ALA A 74 -6.78 -2.66 11.58
CA ALA A 74 -6.58 -3.71 12.57
C ALA A 74 -6.86 -5.06 11.91
N SER A 75 -6.04 -6.08 12.19
CA SER A 75 -6.25 -7.42 11.66
C SER A 75 -5.72 -8.51 12.60
N THR A 76 -6.31 -9.69 12.51
CA THR A 76 -5.90 -10.87 13.27
C THR A 76 -6.22 -12.15 12.52
N LEU A 77 -5.40 -13.18 12.71
CA LEU A 77 -5.61 -14.53 12.18
C LEU A 77 -6.09 -15.48 13.28
N ASN A 78 -7.21 -16.15 13.04
CA ASN A 78 -7.64 -17.29 13.84
C ASN A 78 -7.09 -18.59 13.23
N TYR A 79 -6.09 -19.19 13.88
CA TYR A 79 -5.44 -20.39 13.38
C TYR A 79 -6.37 -21.60 13.25
N ASN A 80 -7.30 -21.79 14.18
CA ASN A 80 -8.20 -22.94 14.16
C ASN A 80 -9.13 -22.92 12.95
N MET A 81 -9.50 -21.72 12.51
CA MET A 81 -10.39 -21.50 11.38
C MET A 81 -9.62 -21.22 10.08
N HIS A 82 -8.30 -21.11 10.13
CA HIS A 82 -7.48 -20.64 9.01
C HIS A 82 -7.99 -19.32 8.40
N SER A 83 -8.64 -18.50 9.23
CA SER A 83 -9.38 -17.33 8.80
C SER A 83 -8.87 -16.07 9.49
N ALA A 84 -8.61 -15.04 8.69
CA ALA A 84 -8.22 -13.72 9.19
C ALA A 84 -9.38 -12.74 9.03
N PHE A 85 -9.47 -11.83 9.99
CA PHE A 85 -10.45 -10.77 10.03
C PHE A 85 -9.72 -9.44 10.17
N GLY A 86 -10.19 -8.44 9.46
CA GLY A 86 -9.63 -7.09 9.52
C GLY A 86 -10.68 -6.02 9.35
N ILE A 87 -10.35 -4.85 9.86
CA ILE A 87 -11.07 -3.61 9.62
C ILE A 87 -10.09 -2.55 9.16
N SER A 88 -10.51 -1.68 8.27
CA SER A 88 -9.70 -0.53 7.84
C SER A 88 -10.56 0.69 7.62
N LEU A 89 -9.95 1.86 7.79
CA LEU A 89 -10.52 3.14 7.47
C LEU A 89 -9.46 3.97 6.77
N VAL A 90 -9.75 4.38 5.54
CA VAL A 90 -8.95 5.34 4.79
C VAL A 90 -9.73 6.64 4.69
N SER A 91 -9.08 7.76 4.96
CA SER A 91 -9.61 9.10 4.72
C SER A 91 -8.58 9.90 3.96
N ASP A 92 -9.00 10.52 2.87
CA ASP A 92 -8.17 11.44 2.09
C ASP A 92 -8.89 12.78 1.94
N GLN A 93 -8.12 13.85 2.02
CA GLN A 93 -8.59 15.20 1.79
C GLN A 93 -7.68 15.90 0.80
N LEU A 94 -8.23 16.31 -0.33
CA LEU A 94 -7.57 17.07 -1.38
C LEU A 94 -8.35 18.35 -1.66
N GLY A 95 -7.85 19.50 -1.19
CA GLY A 95 -8.55 20.76 -1.30
C GLY A 95 -9.93 20.69 -0.65
N LEU A 96 -10.97 20.89 -1.44
CA LEU A 96 -12.38 20.85 -1.04
C LEU A 96 -13.01 19.47 -1.16
N THR A 97 -12.28 18.50 -1.71
CA THR A 97 -12.75 17.12 -1.85
C THR A 97 -12.25 16.29 -0.66
N LYS A 98 -13.17 15.56 -0.05
CA LYS A 98 -12.85 14.60 1.01
C LYS A 98 -13.48 13.26 0.66
N PHE A 99 -12.75 12.16 0.86
CA PHE A 99 -13.37 10.84 0.86
C PHE A 99 -13.04 10.04 2.12
N ILE A 100 -13.91 9.08 2.40
CA ILE A 100 -13.79 8.13 3.52
C ILE A 100 -14.18 6.75 2.99
N ASN A 101 -13.36 5.75 3.29
CA ASN A 101 -13.57 4.38 2.85
C ASN A 101 -13.35 3.40 4.01
N PRO A 102 -14.38 3.13 4.84
CA PRO A 102 -14.37 2.06 5.84
C PRO A 102 -14.60 0.72 5.16
N MET A 103 -13.78 -0.30 5.51
CA MET A 103 -13.84 -1.65 4.96
C MET A 103 -13.76 -2.70 6.06
N LEU A 104 -14.51 -3.78 5.87
CA LEU A 104 -14.36 -5.05 6.59
C LEU A 104 -13.64 -6.04 5.68
N THR A 105 -12.68 -6.75 6.20
CA THR A 105 -11.84 -7.67 5.44
C THR A 105 -11.89 -9.07 6.04
N TYR A 106 -12.05 -10.05 5.17
CA TYR A 106 -11.92 -11.47 5.48
C TYR A 106 -10.87 -12.09 4.58
N ALA A 107 -10.00 -12.95 5.15
CA ALA A 107 -9.07 -13.74 4.35
C ALA A 107 -8.99 -15.17 4.87
N TYR A 108 -8.90 -16.11 3.95
CA TYR A 108 -8.67 -17.52 4.24
C TYR A 108 -7.25 -17.90 3.88
N ARG A 109 -6.52 -18.50 4.84
CA ARG A 109 -5.12 -18.91 4.67
C ARG A 109 -4.99 -20.43 4.61
N MET A 110 -4.55 -20.92 3.48
CA MET A 110 -4.06 -22.29 3.33
C MET A 110 -2.56 -22.31 3.59
N SER A 111 -2.10 -23.17 4.47
CA SER A 111 -0.67 -23.32 4.76
C SER A 111 -0.32 -24.78 4.93
N LYS A 112 0.88 -25.15 4.48
CA LYS A 112 1.45 -26.48 4.72
C LYS A 112 2.74 -26.31 5.52
N ASN A 113 2.66 -26.57 6.82
CA ASN A 113 3.78 -26.35 7.76
C ASN A 113 4.28 -24.89 7.71
N THR A 114 5.61 -24.71 7.69
CA THR A 114 6.27 -23.41 7.55
C THR A 114 6.75 -23.10 6.13
N ASP A 115 6.53 -24.03 5.18
CA ASP A 115 7.18 -23.96 3.87
C ASP A 115 6.49 -22.95 2.94
N TRP A 116 5.16 -22.89 2.97
CA TRP A 116 4.41 -21.95 2.17
C TRP A 116 3.01 -21.71 2.72
N SER A 117 2.46 -20.58 2.34
CA SER A 117 1.03 -20.28 2.52
C SER A 117 0.45 -19.59 1.29
N LEU A 118 -0.82 -19.86 1.04
CA LEU A 118 -1.62 -19.19 0.04
C LEU A 118 -2.84 -18.59 0.73
N SER A 119 -3.05 -17.30 0.58
CA SER A 119 -4.17 -16.58 1.17
C SER A 119 -5.06 -16.00 0.10
N LEU A 120 -6.37 -16.11 0.31
CA LEU A 120 -7.42 -15.49 -0.50
C LEU A 120 -8.13 -14.48 0.40
N GLY A 121 -8.32 -13.26 -0.07
CA GLY A 121 -8.94 -12.19 0.70
C GLY A 121 -10.01 -11.44 -0.06
N ILE A 122 -11.01 -10.99 0.66
CA ILE A 122 -12.05 -10.09 0.18
C ILE A 122 -12.28 -8.99 1.21
N SER A 123 -12.48 -7.76 0.75
CA SER A 123 -12.96 -6.67 1.58
C SER A 123 -14.26 -6.12 1.02
N ALA A 124 -15.15 -5.70 1.93
CA ALA A 124 -16.41 -5.05 1.57
C ALA A 124 -16.64 -3.86 2.50
N GLY A 125 -17.18 -2.79 1.94
CA GLY A 125 -17.44 -1.55 2.66
C GLY A 125 -18.15 -0.53 1.81
N VAL A 126 -17.91 0.73 2.14
CA VAL A 126 -18.49 1.86 1.41
C VAL A 126 -17.43 2.90 1.07
N PHE A 127 -17.57 3.53 -0.07
CA PHE A 127 -16.78 4.66 -0.50
C PHE A 127 -17.66 5.90 -0.50
N SER A 128 -17.36 6.85 0.37
CA SER A 128 -18.10 8.11 0.48
C SER A 128 -17.20 9.27 0.08
N ARG A 129 -17.59 10.02 -0.93
CA ARG A 129 -16.89 11.22 -1.39
C ARG A 129 -17.79 12.45 -1.27
N SER A 130 -17.23 13.52 -0.73
CA SER A 130 -17.89 14.83 -0.60
C SER A 130 -17.05 15.93 -1.21
N ILE A 131 -17.70 16.91 -1.80
CA ILE A 131 -17.11 18.13 -2.39
C ILE A 131 -17.80 19.31 -1.74
N ASP A 132 -17.05 20.18 -1.05
CA ASP A 132 -17.57 21.40 -0.43
C ASP A 132 -17.47 22.58 -1.41
N GLY A 133 -18.53 22.79 -2.16
CA GLY A 133 -18.61 23.90 -3.12
C GLY A 133 -18.85 25.27 -2.49
N SER A 134 -19.22 25.33 -1.20
CA SER A 134 -19.54 26.60 -0.51
C SER A 134 -18.32 27.53 -0.33
N GLN A 135 -17.11 26.98 -0.46
CA GLN A 135 -15.85 27.71 -0.32
C GLN A 135 -15.26 28.19 -1.66
N PHE A 136 -15.96 27.96 -2.79
CA PHE A 136 -15.54 28.51 -4.06
C PHE A 136 -15.88 30.00 -4.15
N GLU A 137 -14.86 30.83 -4.30
CA GLU A 137 -15.04 32.23 -4.72
C GLU A 137 -15.23 32.26 -6.26
N ALA A 138 -16.48 32.34 -6.68
CA ALA A 138 -16.78 32.48 -8.11
C ALA A 138 -16.39 33.87 -8.59
N GLY A 139 -15.50 33.97 -9.57
CA GLY A 139 -15.21 35.25 -10.27
C GLY A 139 -16.39 35.79 -11.05
N THR A 140 -17.38 34.98 -11.37
CA THR A 140 -18.69 35.34 -11.97
C THR A 140 -19.77 34.52 -11.29
N GLN A 141 -20.78 35.20 -10.75
CA GLN A 141 -21.82 34.63 -9.86
C GLN A 141 -22.78 33.61 -10.50
N THR A 142 -22.59 33.18 -11.72
CA THR A 142 -23.61 32.41 -12.47
C THR A 142 -23.00 31.33 -13.37
N ASP A 143 -22.01 30.54 -12.87
CA ASP A 143 -21.61 29.36 -13.60
C ASP A 143 -22.44 28.14 -13.10
N PRO A 144 -23.38 27.60 -13.95
CA PRO A 144 -24.21 26.44 -13.57
C PRO A 144 -23.43 25.16 -13.33
N ALA A 145 -22.14 25.11 -13.71
CA ALA A 145 -21.25 23.96 -13.49
C ALA A 145 -20.55 23.98 -12.13
N MET A 146 -20.68 25.08 -11.38
CA MET A 146 -20.08 25.17 -10.05
C MET A 146 -20.97 24.57 -8.96
N PHE A 147 -20.37 23.70 -8.15
CA PHE A 147 -21.01 23.24 -6.91
C PHE A 147 -21.15 24.44 -5.96
N SER A 148 -22.37 24.85 -5.67
CA SER A 148 -22.65 25.96 -4.73
C SER A 148 -22.85 25.47 -3.28
N ASN A 149 -23.00 24.16 -3.07
CA ASN A 149 -23.30 23.52 -1.81
C ASN A 149 -22.38 22.32 -1.55
N LEU A 150 -22.49 21.73 -0.37
CA LEU A 150 -21.86 20.45 -0.07
C LEU A 150 -22.58 19.33 -0.84
N GLU A 151 -21.90 18.69 -1.78
CA GLU A 151 -22.40 17.50 -2.45
C GLU A 151 -21.67 16.26 -1.93
N SER A 152 -22.40 15.19 -1.70
CA SER A 152 -21.83 13.93 -1.25
C SER A 152 -22.50 12.72 -1.91
N THR A 153 -21.70 11.69 -2.15
CA THR A 153 -22.18 10.42 -2.70
C THR A 153 -21.52 9.29 -1.93
N THR A 154 -22.31 8.28 -1.58
CA THR A 154 -21.82 7.06 -0.92
C THR A 154 -22.18 5.87 -1.79
N LEU A 155 -21.19 5.05 -2.12
CA LEU A 155 -21.31 3.88 -3.00
C LEU A 155 -20.76 2.64 -2.30
N PRO A 156 -21.30 1.45 -2.59
CA PRO A 156 -20.68 0.20 -2.12
C PRO A 156 -19.30 0.04 -2.75
N ASP A 157 -18.39 -0.56 -1.99
CA ASP A 157 -17.03 -0.83 -2.43
C ASP A 157 -16.58 -2.23 -2.02
N ALA A 158 -15.74 -2.86 -2.85
CA ALA A 158 -15.20 -4.18 -2.59
C ALA A 158 -13.81 -4.33 -3.20
N ASN A 159 -12.96 -5.11 -2.51
CA ASN A 159 -11.63 -5.50 -2.99
C ASN A 159 -11.48 -7.02 -2.94
N PHE A 160 -10.63 -7.55 -3.82
CA PHE A 160 -10.26 -8.96 -3.86
C PHE A 160 -8.74 -9.09 -3.89
N GLY A 161 -8.20 -10.17 -3.30
CA GLY A 161 -6.78 -10.41 -3.31
C GLY A 161 -6.38 -11.86 -3.16
N LEU A 162 -5.20 -12.15 -3.67
CA LEU A 162 -4.48 -13.41 -3.58
C LEU A 162 -3.05 -13.10 -3.14
N GLU A 163 -2.51 -13.86 -2.18
CA GLU A 163 -1.12 -13.75 -1.77
C GLU A 163 -0.51 -15.12 -1.48
N TYR A 164 0.57 -15.42 -2.16
CA TYR A 164 1.43 -16.57 -1.89
C TYR A 164 2.66 -16.11 -1.10
N GLN A 165 2.99 -16.83 -0.05
CA GLN A 165 4.19 -16.59 0.75
C GLN A 165 4.99 -17.87 0.93
N SER A 166 6.30 -17.75 0.80
CA SER A 166 7.30 -18.76 1.14
C SER A 166 8.39 -18.13 2.00
N PRO A 167 9.38 -18.87 2.51
CA PRO A 167 10.49 -18.30 3.28
C PRO A 167 11.20 -17.15 2.55
N HIS A 168 11.34 -17.25 1.23
CA HIS A 168 12.12 -16.29 0.44
C HIS A 168 11.27 -15.42 -0.51
N PHE A 169 10.02 -15.78 -0.80
CA PHE A 169 9.21 -15.05 -1.77
C PHE A 169 7.84 -14.69 -1.24
N VAL A 170 7.39 -13.51 -1.63
CA VAL A 170 5.99 -13.10 -1.51
C VAL A 170 5.52 -12.69 -2.90
N LEU A 171 4.44 -13.30 -3.38
CA LEU A 171 3.82 -12.99 -4.65
C LEU A 171 2.36 -12.62 -4.40
N GLY A 172 1.89 -11.55 -4.98
CA GLY A 172 0.51 -11.14 -4.78
C GLY A 172 -0.14 -10.52 -6.00
N LEU A 173 -1.46 -10.71 -6.04
CA LEU A 173 -2.36 -10.11 -7.00
C LEU A 173 -3.55 -9.55 -6.23
N SER A 174 -4.00 -8.36 -6.57
CA SER A 174 -5.23 -7.82 -6.00
C SER A 174 -5.93 -6.85 -6.93
N ALA A 175 -7.21 -6.68 -6.70
CA ALA A 175 -8.04 -5.70 -7.37
C ALA A 175 -8.80 -4.90 -6.32
N THR A 176 -8.70 -3.57 -6.39
CA THR A 176 -9.41 -2.63 -5.51
C THR A 176 -10.54 -1.94 -6.26
N HIS A 177 -11.52 -1.44 -5.52
CA HIS A 177 -12.68 -0.72 -6.05
C HIS A 177 -13.37 -1.48 -7.19
N LEU A 178 -13.69 -2.77 -6.95
CA LEU A 178 -14.21 -3.70 -7.96
C LEU A 178 -15.46 -3.18 -8.69
N PHE A 179 -16.33 -2.46 -7.98
CA PHE A 179 -17.56 -1.92 -8.58
C PHE A 179 -17.31 -0.73 -9.52
N SER A 180 -16.09 -0.21 -9.57
CA SER A 180 -15.68 0.90 -10.43
C SER A 180 -14.88 0.44 -11.65
N ILE A 181 -14.47 -0.82 -11.71
CA ILE A 181 -13.71 -1.36 -12.84
C ILE A 181 -14.56 -1.26 -14.11
N GLY A 182 -13.99 -0.67 -15.16
CA GLY A 182 -14.64 -0.53 -16.48
C GLY A 182 -15.76 0.50 -16.54
N LYS A 183 -16.02 1.25 -15.47
CA LYS A 183 -16.96 2.36 -15.52
C LYS A 183 -16.29 3.63 -16.06
N PRO A 184 -17.05 4.51 -16.76
CA PRO A 184 -16.52 5.79 -17.19
C PRO A 184 -16.13 6.65 -15.98
N ASP A 185 -15.15 7.53 -16.19
CA ASP A 185 -14.69 8.48 -15.20
C ASP A 185 -15.84 9.34 -14.68
N ASN A 186 -16.00 9.37 -13.38
CA ASN A 186 -16.96 10.17 -12.65
C ASN A 186 -16.27 10.80 -11.45
N LEU A 187 -16.55 12.06 -11.17
CA LEU A 187 -15.99 12.79 -10.03
C LEU A 187 -16.22 12.11 -8.68
N PHE A 188 -17.28 11.31 -8.56
CA PHE A 188 -17.65 10.61 -7.33
C PHE A 188 -17.18 9.15 -7.29
N LEU A 189 -16.61 8.61 -8.36
CA LEU A 189 -16.07 7.26 -8.38
C LEU A 189 -14.55 7.28 -8.15
N ASN A 190 -14.04 6.29 -7.42
CA ASN A 190 -12.62 5.97 -7.44
C ASN A 190 -12.37 4.92 -8.52
N SER A 191 -11.33 5.07 -9.31
CA SER A 191 -11.00 4.10 -10.35
C SER A 191 -10.63 2.75 -9.72
N GLY A 192 -11.05 1.65 -10.36
CA GLY A 192 -10.60 0.32 -9.98
C GLY A 192 -9.13 0.11 -10.38
N HIS A 193 -8.35 -0.51 -9.48
CA HIS A 193 -6.92 -0.77 -9.70
C HIS A 193 -6.60 -2.23 -9.56
N LEU A 194 -5.67 -2.70 -10.41
CA LEU A 194 -5.06 -4.02 -10.34
C LEU A 194 -3.62 -3.87 -9.84
N TYR A 195 -3.28 -4.62 -8.82
CA TYR A 195 -1.94 -4.68 -8.24
C TYR A 195 -1.34 -6.05 -8.49
N SER A 196 -0.10 -6.08 -8.92
CA SER A 196 0.71 -7.29 -8.94
C SER A 196 2.06 -6.99 -8.33
N TYR A 197 2.56 -7.88 -7.47
CA TYR A 197 3.86 -7.69 -6.84
C TYR A 197 4.59 -9.01 -6.62
N ALA A 198 5.91 -8.90 -6.62
CA ALA A 198 6.83 -9.96 -6.28
C ALA A 198 7.92 -9.40 -5.38
N ILE A 199 8.13 -10.02 -4.23
CA ILE A 199 9.14 -9.62 -3.25
C ILE A 199 10.01 -10.83 -2.95
N TYR A 200 11.32 -10.68 -3.13
CA TYR A 200 12.33 -11.59 -2.61
C TYR A 200 12.79 -11.09 -1.24
N LYS A 201 12.91 -11.98 -0.27
CA LYS A 201 13.43 -11.67 1.07
C LYS A 201 14.44 -12.71 1.50
N ASN A 202 15.52 -12.26 2.13
CA ASN A 202 16.47 -13.12 2.82
C ASN A 202 16.48 -12.72 4.29
N THR A 203 16.13 -13.68 5.15
CA THR A 203 16.04 -13.51 6.61
C THR A 203 17.09 -14.30 7.36
N ASP A 204 17.96 -15.04 6.65
CA ASP A 204 18.90 -16.01 7.23
C ASP A 204 20.26 -15.39 7.58
N ALA A 205 20.54 -14.17 7.11
CA ALA A 205 21.79 -13.48 7.39
C ALA A 205 21.88 -13.07 8.87
N GLU A 206 23.06 -13.16 9.45
CA GLU A 206 23.28 -12.91 10.88
C GLU A 206 23.13 -11.45 11.28
N MET A 207 23.72 -10.54 10.49
CA MET A 207 23.81 -9.12 10.84
C MET A 207 22.67 -8.28 10.25
N PHE A 208 22.18 -8.63 9.07
CA PHE A 208 21.12 -7.88 8.40
C PHE A 208 20.27 -8.78 7.51
N ASN A 209 19.00 -8.49 7.45
CA ASN A 209 18.06 -9.05 6.48
C ASN A 209 17.95 -8.09 5.29
N TYR A 210 17.64 -8.62 4.11
CA TYR A 210 17.42 -7.77 2.94
C TYR A 210 16.23 -8.26 2.12
N ASN A 211 15.59 -7.33 1.45
CA ASN A 211 14.56 -7.63 0.48
C ASN A 211 14.73 -6.80 -0.79
N ALA A 212 14.16 -7.30 -1.87
CA ALA A 212 13.97 -6.57 -3.10
C ALA A 212 12.59 -6.92 -3.66
N GLY A 213 11.85 -5.92 -4.11
CA GLY A 213 10.49 -6.09 -4.60
C GLY A 213 10.23 -5.29 -5.87
N LEU A 214 9.30 -5.81 -6.66
CA LEU A 214 8.73 -5.14 -7.81
C LEU A 214 7.21 -5.13 -7.65
N GLN A 215 6.60 -4.00 -7.98
CA GLN A 215 5.15 -3.84 -8.01
C GLN A 215 4.73 -3.19 -9.33
N VAL A 216 3.61 -3.65 -9.87
CA VAL A 216 2.94 -3.02 -10.99
C VAL A 216 1.51 -2.70 -10.55
N ILE A 217 1.14 -1.45 -10.73
CA ILE A 217 -0.21 -0.92 -10.47
C ILE A 217 -0.80 -0.54 -11.81
N ASN A 218 -1.94 -1.12 -12.14
CA ASN A 218 -2.69 -0.79 -13.35
C ASN A 218 -4.09 -0.32 -12.95
N GLY A 219 -4.45 0.91 -13.27
CA GLY A 219 -5.74 1.48 -12.94
C GLY A 219 -6.13 2.60 -13.90
N GLY A 220 -7.38 2.59 -14.34
CA GLY A 220 -7.84 3.49 -15.39
C GLY A 220 -7.02 3.27 -16.66
N ASN A 221 -6.32 4.32 -17.12
CA ASN A 221 -5.41 4.25 -18.26
C ASN A 221 -3.93 4.45 -17.86
N LEU A 222 -3.63 4.30 -16.56
CA LEU A 222 -2.29 4.50 -16.02
C LEU A 222 -1.69 3.17 -15.55
N THR A 223 -0.44 2.94 -15.94
CA THR A 223 0.38 1.85 -15.41
C THR A 223 1.58 2.43 -14.69
N ILE A 224 1.72 2.12 -13.42
CA ILE A 224 2.85 2.52 -12.59
C ILE A 224 3.65 1.28 -12.23
N MET A 225 4.97 1.35 -12.42
CA MET A 225 5.90 0.32 -11.97
C MET A 225 6.74 0.90 -10.84
N GLU A 226 6.95 0.12 -9.80
CA GLU A 226 7.79 0.50 -8.66
C GLU A 226 8.72 -0.64 -8.30
N GLY A 227 10.01 -0.31 -8.12
CA GLY A 227 11.03 -1.21 -7.59
C GLY A 227 11.48 -0.75 -6.21
N ASN A 228 11.64 -1.70 -5.29
CA ASN A 228 12.10 -1.45 -3.93
C ASN A 228 13.27 -2.36 -3.56
N ALA A 229 14.19 -1.83 -2.76
CA ALA A 229 15.18 -2.62 -2.05
C ALA A 229 15.34 -2.09 -0.62
N SER A 230 15.45 -2.98 0.36
CA SER A 230 15.67 -2.57 1.74
C SER A 230 16.59 -3.51 2.52
N LEU A 231 17.23 -2.93 3.53
CA LEU A 231 18.10 -3.60 4.49
C LEU A 231 17.56 -3.41 5.89
N ARG A 232 17.59 -4.46 6.71
CA ARG A 232 17.23 -4.44 8.11
C ARG A 232 18.37 -4.92 8.96
N PHE A 233 18.77 -4.08 9.87
CA PHE A 233 19.88 -4.35 10.79
C PHE A 233 19.37 -5.03 12.03
N LYS A 234 20.07 -6.10 12.42
CA LYS A 234 19.81 -6.90 13.61
C LYS A 234 20.82 -6.54 14.70
N HIS A 235 20.36 -6.58 15.95
CA HIS A 235 21.25 -6.54 17.10
C HIS A 235 21.24 -7.91 17.76
N ALA A 236 22.43 -8.44 18.05
CA ALA A 236 22.60 -9.66 18.82
C ALA A 236 22.14 -9.39 20.27
N THR A 237 20.91 -9.74 20.57
CA THR A 237 20.45 -9.85 21.95
C THR A 237 20.82 -11.22 22.46
N GLY A 238 21.31 -11.33 23.70
CA GLY A 238 21.92 -12.53 24.29
C GLY A 238 21.21 -13.85 23.96
N LEU A 239 21.88 -14.95 24.22
CA LEU A 239 21.61 -16.35 23.83
C LEU A 239 20.16 -16.88 23.96
N LYS A 240 19.25 -16.17 24.66
CA LYS A 240 17.87 -16.64 24.91
C LYS A 240 16.79 -16.01 24.00
N THR A 241 17.06 -14.87 23.37
CA THR A 241 16.01 -14.09 22.67
C THR A 241 16.23 -14.00 21.17
N GLY A 242 17.36 -14.48 20.65
CA GLY A 242 17.71 -14.35 19.23
C GLY A 242 18.02 -12.90 18.82
N PRO A 243 18.51 -12.70 17.59
CA PRO A 243 18.78 -11.36 17.06
C PRO A 243 17.48 -10.60 16.85
N ARG A 244 17.44 -9.35 17.33
CA ARG A 244 16.29 -8.45 17.16
C ARG A 244 16.59 -7.42 16.07
N GLU A 245 15.66 -7.24 15.15
CA GLU A 245 15.70 -6.13 14.20
C GLU A 245 15.47 -4.80 14.92
N ILE A 246 16.32 -3.79 14.64
CA ILE A 246 16.26 -2.49 15.29
C ILE A 246 15.89 -1.40 14.31
N PHE A 247 16.56 -1.39 13.16
CA PHE A 247 16.49 -0.32 12.18
C PHE A 247 16.45 -0.91 10.78
N ASP A 248 15.68 -0.28 9.90
CA ASP A 248 15.69 -0.59 8.48
C ASP A 248 15.76 0.68 7.61
N ILE A 249 16.38 0.52 6.49
CA ILE A 249 16.47 1.52 5.43
C ILE A 249 16.06 0.87 4.11
N GLY A 250 15.24 1.58 3.34
CA GLY A 250 14.80 1.14 2.01
C GLY A 250 14.85 2.29 1.01
N LEU A 251 14.97 1.91 -0.24
CA LEU A 251 14.91 2.81 -1.38
C LEU A 251 13.94 2.25 -2.40
N SER A 252 13.02 3.08 -2.88
CA SER A 252 12.10 2.73 -3.97
C SER A 252 12.23 3.75 -5.11
N TYR A 253 12.06 3.25 -6.32
CA TYR A 253 11.90 4.09 -7.50
C TYR A 253 10.60 3.74 -8.22
N ARG A 254 9.82 4.77 -8.49
CA ARG A 254 8.53 4.68 -9.18
C ARG A 254 8.63 5.29 -10.59
N SER A 255 8.04 4.60 -11.58
CA SER A 255 8.09 5.02 -13.00
C SER A 255 7.48 6.40 -13.27
N SER A 256 6.73 6.96 -12.32
CA SER A 256 6.27 8.36 -12.33
C SER A 256 7.36 9.38 -11.98
N ASN A 257 8.66 9.01 -12.08
CA ASN A 257 9.83 9.81 -11.71
C ASN A 257 9.84 10.21 -10.22
N GLN A 258 9.57 9.26 -9.35
CA GLN A 258 9.60 9.45 -7.90
C GLN A 258 10.68 8.56 -7.28
N LEU A 259 11.47 9.14 -6.39
CA LEU A 259 12.44 8.44 -5.55
C LEU A 259 11.94 8.48 -4.10
N ILE A 260 11.88 7.33 -3.46
CA ILE A 260 11.31 7.17 -2.13
C ILE A 260 12.38 6.61 -1.21
N LEU A 261 12.66 7.31 -0.12
CA LEU A 261 13.48 6.83 0.98
C LEU A 261 12.56 6.32 2.10
N LEU A 262 12.82 5.11 2.58
CA LEU A 262 12.08 4.45 3.64
C LEU A 262 13.00 4.25 4.85
N LEU A 263 12.53 4.63 6.03
CA LEU A 263 13.22 4.43 7.30
C LEU A 263 12.26 3.77 8.29
N GLY A 264 12.73 2.77 9.03
CA GLY A 264 11.94 2.08 10.03
C GLY A 264 12.73 1.85 11.31
N PHE A 265 12.08 2.02 12.46
CA PHE A 265 12.66 1.84 13.78
C PHE A 265 11.76 0.98 14.63
N ASN A 266 12.30 -0.12 15.16
CA ASN A 266 11.63 -0.97 16.13
C ASN A 266 11.93 -0.47 17.54
N ILE A 267 11.04 0.37 18.08
CA ILE A 267 11.17 0.98 19.42
C ILE A 267 11.14 -0.10 20.50
N THR A 268 10.19 -1.03 20.37
CA THR A 268 10.09 -2.23 21.22
C THR A 268 9.96 -3.47 20.34
N SER A 269 9.85 -4.66 20.93
CA SER A 269 9.51 -5.88 20.19
C SER A 269 8.15 -5.83 19.50
N ASN A 270 7.27 -4.95 19.95
CA ASN A 270 5.88 -4.88 19.53
C ASN A 270 5.52 -3.57 18.83
N LEU A 271 6.36 -2.53 18.95
CA LEU A 271 6.09 -1.20 18.41
C LEU A 271 7.14 -0.82 17.39
N ARG A 272 6.70 -0.50 16.20
CA ARG A 272 7.52 0.03 15.11
C ARG A 272 7.01 1.38 14.65
N ILE A 273 7.91 2.29 14.36
CA ILE A 273 7.66 3.56 13.70
C ILE A 273 8.38 3.55 12.37
N GLY A 274 7.75 4.04 11.32
CA GLY A 274 8.35 4.21 10.01
C GLY A 274 8.15 5.62 9.50
N TYR A 275 9.05 6.02 8.63
CA TYR A 275 9.00 7.28 7.91
C TYR A 275 9.34 7.04 6.45
N ALA A 276 8.59 7.68 5.55
CA ALA A 276 8.92 7.71 4.14
C ALA A 276 9.00 9.15 3.64
N TYR A 277 10.01 9.39 2.82
CA TYR A 277 10.21 10.63 2.09
C TYR A 277 10.17 10.32 0.60
N ASP A 278 9.20 10.88 -0.10
CA ASP A 278 9.03 10.73 -1.54
C ASP A 278 9.36 12.06 -2.23
N GLN A 279 10.36 12.03 -3.11
CA GLN A 279 10.78 13.14 -3.95
C GLN A 279 10.34 12.90 -5.38
N SER A 280 9.45 13.74 -5.89
CA SER A 280 9.08 13.75 -7.30
C SER A 280 10.04 14.63 -8.11
N PHE A 281 10.47 14.12 -9.28
CA PHE A 281 11.30 14.85 -10.24
C PHE A 281 10.49 15.31 -11.47
N SER A 282 9.17 15.23 -11.42
CA SER A 282 8.31 15.69 -12.51
C SER A 282 8.36 17.21 -12.64
N VAL A 283 8.47 17.68 -13.88
CA VAL A 283 8.65 19.10 -14.20
C VAL A 283 7.40 19.90 -13.83
N GLY A 284 7.57 21.01 -13.11
CA GLY A 284 6.54 22.05 -13.00
C GLY A 284 6.10 22.45 -11.58
N TYR A 285 6.57 21.77 -10.51
CA TYR A 285 6.17 22.11 -9.15
C TYR A 285 7.38 22.39 -8.25
N SER A 286 7.34 23.51 -7.56
CA SER A 286 8.37 23.89 -6.56
C SER A 286 8.26 23.10 -5.24
N ALA A 287 7.14 22.42 -5.00
CA ALA A 287 6.87 21.61 -3.82
C ALA A 287 6.66 20.14 -4.21
N ASN A 288 7.76 19.39 -4.36
CA ASN A 288 7.75 18.03 -4.94
C ASN A 288 7.94 16.93 -3.89
N SER A 289 7.81 17.26 -2.60
CA SER A 289 8.06 16.28 -1.53
C SER A 289 6.77 15.81 -0.88
N THR A 290 6.72 14.51 -0.59
CA THR A 290 5.68 13.88 0.21
C THR A 290 6.31 13.24 1.43
N HIS A 291 5.67 13.39 2.56
CA HIS A 291 6.11 12.85 3.84
C HIS A 291 5.06 11.89 4.38
N GLU A 292 5.51 10.73 4.82
CA GLU A 292 4.65 9.75 5.46
C GLU A 292 5.24 9.32 6.81
N ILE A 293 4.37 9.16 7.79
CA ILE A 293 4.70 8.58 9.09
C ILE A 293 3.79 7.41 9.32
N MET A 294 4.35 6.27 9.69
CA MET A 294 3.57 5.08 10.05
C MET A 294 3.85 4.63 11.48
N LEU A 295 2.87 3.98 12.07
CA LEU A 295 2.95 3.28 13.33
C LEU A 295 2.39 1.87 13.15
N GLU A 296 3.16 0.85 13.54
CA GLU A 296 2.68 -0.52 13.65
C GLU A 296 2.84 -1.00 15.09
N TYR A 297 1.73 -1.48 15.67
CA TYR A 297 1.73 -2.10 16.98
C TYR A 297 1.19 -3.53 16.89
N ARG A 298 1.88 -4.47 17.54
CA ARG A 298 1.55 -5.90 17.52
C ARG A 298 1.24 -6.38 18.91
N ILE A 299 0.06 -6.98 19.09
CA ILE A 299 -0.36 -7.59 20.33
C ILE A 299 -0.20 -9.11 20.16
N PRO A 300 0.65 -9.80 20.95
CA PRO A 300 0.83 -11.25 20.85
C PRO A 300 -0.51 -11.97 21.04
N SER A 301 -0.86 -12.87 20.13
CA SER A 301 -2.00 -13.75 20.28
C SER A 301 -1.70 -14.82 21.31
N LYS A 302 -2.67 -15.21 22.15
CA LYS A 302 -2.50 -16.23 23.20
C LYS A 302 -2.03 -17.60 22.68
N LYS A 303 -2.11 -17.86 21.36
CA LYS A 303 -1.68 -19.08 20.70
C LYS A 303 -0.29 -18.99 20.07
N ALA A 304 0.36 -17.85 20.07
CA ALA A 304 1.74 -17.69 19.58
C ALA A 304 2.77 -18.59 20.27
N SER A 305 2.46 -19.13 21.45
CA SER A 305 3.33 -20.06 22.20
C SER A 305 3.51 -21.43 21.54
N TYR A 306 2.73 -21.80 20.55
CA TYR A 306 2.80 -23.12 19.90
C TYR A 306 3.49 -23.12 18.54
N CYS A 307 3.71 -21.97 17.94
CA CYS A 307 4.51 -21.88 16.73
C CYS A 307 5.97 -21.73 17.11
N ASN A 308 6.76 -22.77 16.87
CA ASN A 308 8.24 -22.74 16.98
C ASN A 308 8.84 -21.94 15.79
N CYS A 309 8.13 -20.92 15.34
CA CYS A 309 8.54 -20.01 14.26
C CYS A 309 9.65 -19.11 14.79
N LYS A 310 10.84 -19.69 14.92
CA LYS A 310 12.07 -18.93 15.13
C LYS A 310 12.20 -17.97 13.95
N ASN A 311 12.21 -16.66 14.23
CA ASN A 311 12.57 -15.57 13.31
C ASN A 311 11.47 -14.91 12.47
N GLU A 312 10.21 -14.94 12.88
CA GLU A 312 9.21 -14.07 12.24
C GLU A 312 9.24 -12.68 12.90
N GLY A 313 10.27 -11.90 12.59
CA GLY A 313 10.31 -10.46 12.86
C GLY A 313 9.21 -9.70 12.12
N PHE A 314 9.28 -8.37 12.00
CA PHE A 314 8.38 -7.52 11.20
C PHE A 314 8.38 -7.82 9.67
N TRP A 315 8.79 -9.02 9.25
CA TRP A 315 8.97 -9.44 7.86
C TRP A 315 7.71 -9.99 7.20
N TYR A 316 6.56 -9.52 7.58
CA TYR A 316 5.38 -9.71 6.77
C TYR A 316 5.22 -8.54 5.79
N PHE A 317 6.24 -8.37 4.96
CA PHE A 317 6.09 -7.53 3.78
C PHE A 317 5.65 -8.36 2.62
#